data_850bbd2a421e43179d50495b034f6606
#
_entry.id   850bbd2a421e43179d50495b034f6606
#
_cell.length_a   1.000
_cell.length_b   1.000
_cell.length_c   1.000
_cell.angle_alpha   90.00
_cell.angle_beta   90.00
_cell.angle_gamma   90.00
#
_symmetry.space_group_name_H-M   'P 1'
#
loop_
_entity.id
_entity.type
_entity.pdbx_description
1 polymer ?
#
loop_
_entity_poly.entity_id
_entity_poly.type
_entity_poly.pdbx_seq_one_letter_code
_entity_poly.pdbx_strand_id
1 'polypeptide(L)'
;MLLDVPQEWFALALVAAPLLVTLCFVRRIANRPDHAQAVNLFVYPIKSCAEVAVQSATATPRGFEGDRLFQCTDKHGKYCTPRDDDKARLFKVSPRYEGESLVLRAANMPELRLARDAIAARVQCEVLCAPKPLTLLDAGDEAAAWLEAATQIPGVRLTGLPRDSDRVVVVNQDQG
;
A
#
# COMPACT_ATOMS: atom_id res chain seq x y z
N MET A 1 -13.17 52.74 -35.59
CA MET A 1 -11.90 53.41 -35.29
C MET A 1 -10.91 52.29 -34.94
N LEU A 2 -10.25 51.77 -35.96
CA LEU A 2 -9.20 50.75 -35.77
C LEU A 2 -7.96 51.50 -35.27
N LEU A 3 -7.50 51.11 -34.10
CA LEU A 3 -6.24 51.63 -33.53
C LEU A 3 -5.11 51.17 -34.44
N ASP A 4 -4.47 52.12 -35.12
CA ASP A 4 -3.26 51.88 -35.95
C ASP A 4 -2.10 51.56 -34.98
N VAL A 5 -1.82 50.26 -34.78
CA VAL A 5 -0.73 49.82 -33.92
C VAL A 5 0.53 49.89 -34.75
N PRO A 6 1.58 50.66 -34.34
CA PRO A 6 2.82 50.78 -35.10
C PRO A 6 3.45 49.43 -35.37
N GLN A 7 3.93 49.20 -36.59
CA GLN A 7 4.55 47.93 -37.01
C GLN A 7 5.72 47.48 -36.09
N GLU A 8 6.38 48.44 -35.49
CA GLU A 8 7.50 48.21 -34.53
C GLU A 8 7.07 47.40 -33.29
N TRP A 9 5.80 47.57 -32.84
CA TRP A 9 5.27 46.81 -31.68
C TRP A 9 5.01 45.36 -32.01
N PHE A 10 4.67 45.01 -33.25
CA PHE A 10 4.52 43.63 -33.71
C PHE A 10 5.89 42.89 -33.73
N ALA A 11 6.95 43.56 -34.17
CA ALA A 11 8.30 42.99 -34.15
C ALA A 11 8.80 42.75 -32.73
N LEU A 12 8.55 43.69 -31.81
CA LEU A 12 8.89 43.52 -30.39
C LEU A 12 8.10 42.39 -29.73
N ALA A 13 6.81 42.24 -30.02
CA ALA A 13 5.98 41.16 -29.48
C ALA A 13 6.42 39.79 -29.98
N LEU A 14 6.85 39.66 -31.25
CA LEU A 14 7.35 38.40 -31.83
C LEU A 14 8.61 37.91 -31.18
N VAL A 15 9.45 38.81 -30.63
CA VAL A 15 10.70 38.41 -29.94
C VAL A 15 10.50 38.26 -28.45
N ALA A 16 9.69 39.15 -27.83
CA ALA A 16 9.44 39.16 -26.38
C ALA A 16 8.60 37.98 -25.91
N ALA A 17 7.60 37.53 -26.67
CA ALA A 17 6.74 36.42 -26.30
C ALA A 17 7.49 35.09 -26.16
N PRO A 18 8.31 34.64 -27.14
CA PRO A 18 9.08 33.40 -26.96
C PRO A 18 10.12 33.51 -25.86
N LEU A 19 10.72 34.70 -25.66
CA LEU A 19 11.69 34.92 -24.58
C LEU A 19 11.03 34.78 -23.19
N LEU A 20 9.85 35.33 -23.01
CA LEU A 20 9.05 35.20 -21.78
C LEU A 20 8.63 33.74 -21.53
N VAL A 21 8.18 33.03 -22.57
CA VAL A 21 7.82 31.61 -22.46
C VAL A 21 9.04 30.78 -22.08
N THR A 22 10.19 31.03 -22.72
CA THR A 22 11.44 30.34 -22.40
C THR A 22 11.89 30.64 -20.97
N LEU A 23 11.81 31.89 -20.53
CA LEU A 23 12.17 32.30 -19.17
C LEU A 23 11.24 31.66 -18.12
N CYS A 24 9.96 31.58 -18.38
CA CYS A 24 8.99 30.89 -17.54
C CYS A 24 9.28 29.37 -17.47
N PHE A 25 9.64 28.76 -18.58
CA PHE A 25 9.98 27.34 -18.67
C PHE A 25 11.26 27.02 -17.90
N VAL A 26 12.30 27.84 -18.07
CA VAL A 26 13.58 27.72 -17.34
C VAL A 26 13.37 27.92 -15.83
N ARG A 27 12.57 28.93 -15.43
CA ARG A 27 12.21 29.12 -14.03
C ARG A 27 11.45 27.93 -13.45
N ARG A 28 10.54 27.32 -14.21
CA ARG A 28 9.79 26.15 -13.78
C ARG A 28 10.66 24.92 -13.61
N ILE A 29 11.71 24.77 -14.43
CA ILE A 29 12.71 23.71 -14.27
C ILE A 29 13.64 24.00 -13.10
N ALA A 30 14.13 25.23 -12.97
CA ALA A 30 15.03 25.63 -11.88
C ALA A 30 14.36 25.59 -10.49
N ASN A 31 13.05 25.78 -10.41
CA ASN A 31 12.28 25.72 -9.18
C ASN A 31 11.66 24.34 -8.89
N ARG A 32 12.06 23.28 -9.62
CA ARG A 32 11.69 21.93 -9.18
C ARG A 32 12.45 21.64 -7.89
N PRO A 33 11.76 21.25 -6.84
CA PRO A 33 12.47 20.83 -5.63
C PRO A 33 13.36 19.65 -6.01
N ASP A 34 14.66 19.75 -5.75
CA ASP A 34 15.63 18.69 -6.00
C ASP A 34 15.34 17.42 -5.21
N HIS A 35 14.44 17.51 -4.24
CA HIS A 35 14.05 16.40 -3.36
C HIS A 35 12.53 16.36 -3.21
N ALA A 36 11.94 15.18 -3.44
CA ALA A 36 10.57 14.90 -3.04
C ALA A 36 10.56 14.69 -1.51
N GLN A 37 9.68 15.41 -0.81
CA GLN A 37 9.47 15.22 0.61
C GLN A 37 8.23 14.35 0.82
N ALA A 38 8.38 13.22 1.52
CA ALA A 38 7.25 12.43 1.96
C ALA A 38 6.49 13.20 3.05
N VAL A 39 5.21 13.44 2.85
CA VAL A 39 4.34 14.14 3.82
C VAL A 39 3.78 13.16 4.85
N ASN A 40 3.39 11.97 4.41
CA ASN A 40 2.86 10.91 5.26
C ASN A 40 3.45 9.57 4.83
N LEU A 41 3.71 8.72 5.82
CA LEU A 41 4.15 7.35 5.62
C LEU A 41 3.11 6.40 6.20
N PHE A 42 2.78 5.37 5.44
CA PHE A 42 1.85 4.33 5.86
C PHE A 42 2.43 2.96 5.58
N VAL A 43 2.17 2.03 6.48
CA VAL A 43 2.38 0.59 6.27
C VAL A 43 1.04 -0.14 6.39
N TYR A 44 0.91 -1.24 5.71
CA TYR A 44 -0.29 -2.08 5.70
C TYR A 44 0.09 -3.47 6.19
N PRO A 45 0.05 -3.74 7.51
CA PRO A 45 0.45 -5.04 8.06
C PRO A 45 -0.28 -6.22 7.41
N ILE A 46 -1.57 -6.02 7.15
CA ILE A 46 -2.44 -6.99 6.48
C ILE A 46 -2.90 -6.40 5.15
N LYS A 47 -2.68 -7.14 4.07
CA LYS A 47 -3.16 -6.75 2.74
C LYS A 47 -4.68 -6.54 2.76
N SER A 48 -5.14 -5.43 2.18
CA SER A 48 -6.55 -5.05 2.05
C SER A 48 -7.25 -4.67 3.37
N CYS A 49 -6.53 -4.54 4.46
CA CYS A 49 -7.01 -3.92 5.70
C CYS A 49 -6.61 -2.44 5.77
N ALA A 50 -6.97 -1.76 6.86
CA ALA A 50 -6.63 -0.35 7.04
C ALA A 50 -5.11 -0.14 7.17
N GLU A 51 -4.69 1.08 6.84
CA GLU A 51 -3.31 1.53 6.97
C GLU A 51 -2.92 1.81 8.43
N VAL A 52 -1.62 1.82 8.66
CA VAL A 52 -1.00 2.30 9.88
C VAL A 52 -0.08 3.47 9.53
N ALA A 53 -0.38 4.65 10.06
CA ALA A 53 0.52 5.79 9.93
C ALA A 53 1.79 5.56 10.75
N VAL A 54 2.96 5.80 10.16
CA VAL A 54 4.26 5.64 10.81
C VAL A 54 5.10 6.90 10.65
N GLN A 55 5.97 7.19 11.62
CA GLN A 55 6.89 8.32 11.56
C GLN A 55 8.12 8.01 10.69
N SER A 56 8.48 6.74 10.62
CA SER A 56 9.60 6.25 9.83
C SER A 56 9.31 4.84 9.35
N ALA A 57 9.92 4.44 8.25
CA ALA A 57 9.83 3.08 7.70
C ALA A 57 11.22 2.62 7.25
N THR A 58 11.59 1.41 7.65
CA THR A 58 12.85 0.79 7.23
C THR A 58 12.64 0.07 5.90
N ALA A 59 13.43 0.40 4.90
CA ALA A 59 13.42 -0.31 3.63
C ALA A 59 14.17 -1.64 3.75
N THR A 60 13.55 -2.72 3.29
CA THR A 60 14.12 -4.06 3.26
C THR A 60 14.01 -4.65 1.86
N PRO A 61 14.69 -5.75 1.53
CA PRO A 61 14.50 -6.45 0.25
C PRO A 61 13.05 -6.91 0.00
N ARG A 62 12.21 -6.94 1.04
CA ARG A 62 10.79 -7.32 0.96
C ARG A 62 9.84 -6.12 0.88
N GLY A 63 10.34 -4.90 0.79
CA GLY A 63 9.59 -3.65 0.93
C GLY A 63 9.81 -3.02 2.30
N PHE A 64 8.89 -2.21 2.76
CA PHE A 64 8.99 -1.64 4.10
C PHE A 64 8.79 -2.71 5.18
N GLU A 65 9.56 -2.59 6.25
CA GLU A 65 9.43 -3.48 7.41
C GLU A 65 7.99 -3.43 7.95
N GLY A 66 7.41 -4.62 8.19
CA GLY A 66 6.02 -4.73 8.65
C GLY A 66 4.95 -4.59 7.58
N ASP A 67 5.30 -4.20 6.34
CA ASP A 67 4.31 -4.00 5.28
C ASP A 67 3.90 -5.33 4.63
N ARG A 68 2.59 -5.58 4.57
CA ARG A 68 1.98 -6.74 3.88
C ARG A 68 2.58 -8.11 4.25
N LEU A 69 2.94 -8.26 5.53
CA LEU A 69 3.39 -9.57 6.03
C LEU A 69 2.25 -10.57 6.16
N PHE A 70 1.01 -10.06 6.23
CA PHE A 70 -0.20 -10.86 6.34
C PHE A 70 -1.17 -10.59 5.19
N GLN A 71 -2.04 -11.54 4.94
CA GLN A 71 -3.18 -11.41 4.05
C GLN A 71 -4.39 -12.19 4.60
N CYS A 72 -5.59 -11.82 4.16
CA CYS A 72 -6.77 -12.65 4.37
C CYS A 72 -6.94 -13.61 3.21
N THR A 73 -7.28 -14.85 3.51
CA THR A 73 -7.65 -15.89 2.55
C THR A 73 -9.03 -16.44 2.88
N ASP A 74 -9.65 -17.12 1.93
CA ASP A 74 -10.78 -18.00 2.19
C ASP A 74 -10.30 -19.35 2.77
N LYS A 75 -11.23 -20.22 3.08
CA LYS A 75 -10.96 -21.56 3.61
C LYS A 75 -10.17 -22.48 2.64
N HIS A 76 -10.06 -22.11 1.39
CA HIS A 76 -9.31 -22.85 0.35
C HIS A 76 -7.93 -22.24 0.09
N GLY A 77 -7.55 -21.19 0.82
CA GLY A 77 -6.27 -20.52 0.67
C GLY A 77 -6.22 -19.51 -0.47
N LYS A 78 -7.37 -19.18 -1.10
CA LYS A 78 -7.43 -18.11 -2.09
C LYS A 78 -7.44 -16.75 -1.39
N TYR A 79 -6.61 -15.82 -1.84
CA TYR A 79 -6.56 -14.48 -1.25
C TYR A 79 -7.91 -13.74 -1.37
N CYS A 80 -8.29 -13.03 -0.32
CA CYS A 80 -9.42 -12.12 -0.31
C CYS A 80 -9.01 -10.76 -0.85
N THR A 81 -9.81 -10.19 -1.74
CA THR A 81 -9.57 -8.85 -2.30
C THR A 81 -10.81 -7.98 -2.17
N PRO A 82 -10.68 -6.69 -1.81
CA PRO A 82 -11.81 -5.75 -1.75
C PRO A 82 -12.50 -5.51 -3.10
N ARG A 83 -11.92 -6.00 -4.20
CA ARG A 83 -12.54 -5.96 -5.53
C ARG A 83 -13.71 -6.93 -5.68
N ASP A 84 -13.77 -7.96 -4.82
CA ASP A 84 -14.92 -8.83 -4.72
C ASP A 84 -15.97 -8.13 -3.86
N ASP A 85 -17.23 -8.07 -4.28
CA ASP A 85 -18.30 -7.22 -3.72
C ASP A 85 -18.51 -7.37 -2.21
N ASP A 86 -18.28 -8.54 -1.65
CA ASP A 86 -18.47 -8.83 -0.23
C ASP A 86 -17.21 -8.57 0.63
N LYS A 87 -16.02 -8.38 0.02
CA LYS A 87 -14.73 -8.34 0.71
C LYS A 87 -14.18 -6.93 0.98
N ALA A 88 -14.85 -5.88 0.52
CA ALA A 88 -14.54 -4.49 0.88
C ALA A 88 -14.60 -4.25 2.41
N ARG A 89 -15.29 -5.12 3.15
CA ARG A 89 -15.40 -5.08 4.61
C ARG A 89 -14.07 -5.31 5.33
N LEU A 90 -13.05 -5.85 4.65
CA LEU A 90 -11.69 -5.95 5.20
C LEU A 90 -11.10 -4.59 5.58
N PHE A 91 -11.48 -3.49 4.92
CA PHE A 91 -11.06 -2.14 5.30
C PHE A 91 -11.54 -1.70 6.70
N LYS A 92 -12.51 -2.40 7.31
CA LYS A 92 -12.97 -2.13 8.68
C LYS A 92 -11.99 -2.67 9.74
N VAL A 93 -11.06 -3.52 9.34
CA VAL A 93 -10.05 -4.07 10.24
C VAL A 93 -8.84 -3.16 10.27
N SER A 94 -8.51 -2.66 11.46
CA SER A 94 -7.35 -1.80 11.71
C SER A 94 -6.26 -2.62 12.41
N PRO A 95 -5.25 -3.08 11.68
CA PRO A 95 -4.12 -3.79 12.26
C PRO A 95 -3.08 -2.79 12.79
N ARG A 96 -2.29 -3.20 13.80
CA ARG A 96 -1.10 -2.49 14.25
C ARG A 96 -0.11 -3.47 14.87
N TYR A 97 1.15 -3.07 14.92
CA TYR A 97 2.14 -3.81 15.69
C TYR A 97 2.29 -3.19 17.09
N GLU A 98 2.34 -4.03 18.10
CA GLU A 98 2.73 -3.69 19.46
C GLU A 98 3.82 -4.66 19.92
N GLY A 99 5.08 -4.21 19.80
CA GLY A 99 6.23 -5.11 19.94
C GLY A 99 6.17 -6.26 18.93
N GLU A 100 6.27 -7.48 19.40
CA GLU A 100 6.19 -8.70 18.59
C GLU A 100 4.74 -9.17 18.34
N SER A 101 3.74 -8.42 18.74
CA SER A 101 2.34 -8.79 18.54
C SER A 101 1.70 -8.03 17.39
N LEU A 102 0.91 -8.72 16.58
CA LEU A 102 -0.05 -8.12 15.67
C LEU A 102 -1.37 -7.94 16.43
N VAL A 103 -1.84 -6.73 16.51
CA VAL A 103 -3.08 -6.37 17.21
C VAL A 103 -4.11 -5.94 16.18
N LEU A 104 -5.30 -6.55 16.24
CA LEU A 104 -6.41 -6.26 15.34
C LEU A 104 -7.53 -5.54 16.10
N ARG A 105 -8.08 -4.51 15.48
CA ARG A 105 -9.22 -3.74 15.96
C ARG A 105 -10.30 -3.63 14.90
N ALA A 106 -11.53 -3.66 15.30
CA ALA A 106 -12.70 -3.29 14.49
C ALA A 106 -13.77 -2.68 15.40
N ALA A 107 -14.70 -1.92 14.79
CA ALA A 107 -15.80 -1.31 15.54
C ALA A 107 -16.65 -2.38 16.25
N ASN A 108 -16.96 -2.16 17.52
CA ASN A 108 -17.78 -3.04 18.36
C ASN A 108 -17.21 -4.46 18.55
N MET A 109 -15.91 -4.65 18.33
CA MET A 109 -15.23 -5.92 18.55
C MET A 109 -14.20 -5.80 19.68
N PRO A 110 -14.00 -6.84 20.49
CA PRO A 110 -12.85 -6.90 21.38
C PRO A 110 -11.57 -6.89 20.57
N GLU A 111 -10.52 -6.28 21.11
CA GLU A 111 -9.20 -6.30 20.49
C GLU A 111 -8.66 -7.74 20.46
N LEU A 112 -8.16 -8.17 19.31
CA LEU A 112 -7.46 -9.44 19.17
C LEU A 112 -5.95 -9.21 19.12
N ARG A 113 -5.21 -9.92 19.95
CA ARG A 113 -3.76 -9.86 20.03
C ARG A 113 -3.15 -11.19 19.64
N LEU A 114 -2.39 -11.19 18.57
CA LEU A 114 -1.71 -12.37 18.02
C LEU A 114 -0.21 -12.24 18.22
N ALA A 115 0.39 -13.16 18.96
CA ALA A 115 1.85 -13.26 19.02
C ALA A 115 2.35 -13.72 17.65
N ARG A 116 3.34 -13.04 17.12
CA ARG A 116 3.88 -13.33 15.76
C ARG A 116 4.46 -14.74 15.64
N ASP A 117 4.94 -15.29 16.75
CA ASP A 117 5.53 -16.64 16.81
C ASP A 117 4.50 -17.75 17.12
N ALA A 118 3.27 -17.39 17.53
CA ALA A 118 2.22 -18.36 17.79
C ALA A 118 1.57 -18.94 16.53
N ILE A 119 1.92 -18.44 15.36
CA ILE A 119 1.35 -18.82 14.06
C ILE A 119 2.14 -20.01 13.53
N ALA A 120 1.65 -21.23 13.74
CA ALA A 120 2.42 -22.45 13.55
C ALA A 120 2.01 -23.34 12.37
N ALA A 121 0.76 -23.27 11.90
CA ALA A 121 0.30 -24.15 10.83
C ALA A 121 0.73 -23.64 9.45
N ARG A 122 1.48 -24.44 8.69
CA ARG A 122 1.86 -24.12 7.30
C ARG A 122 0.73 -24.52 6.36
N VAL A 123 0.27 -23.58 5.53
CA VAL A 123 -0.79 -23.76 4.54
C VAL A 123 -0.34 -23.27 3.17
N GLN A 124 -0.85 -23.91 2.12
CA GLN A 124 -0.62 -23.43 0.75
C GLN A 124 -1.68 -22.38 0.41
N CYS A 125 -1.25 -21.20 0.04
CA CYS A 125 -2.14 -20.10 -0.27
C CYS A 125 -1.79 -19.45 -1.60
N GLU A 126 -2.81 -18.99 -2.31
CA GLU A 126 -2.64 -18.06 -3.41
C GLU A 126 -2.27 -16.67 -2.86
N VAL A 127 -1.30 -16.05 -3.50
CA VAL A 127 -0.88 -14.67 -3.18
C VAL A 127 -0.98 -13.85 -4.44
N LEU A 128 -1.64 -12.70 -4.34
CA LEU A 128 -1.76 -11.78 -5.48
C LEU A 128 -0.37 -11.42 -6.01
N CYS A 129 -0.20 -11.46 -7.33
CA CYS A 129 1.07 -11.23 -8.03
C CYS A 129 2.16 -12.28 -7.77
N ALA A 130 1.85 -13.40 -7.11
CA ALA A 130 2.76 -14.54 -7.08
C ALA A 130 2.40 -15.52 -8.20
N PRO A 131 3.38 -16.02 -8.97
CA PRO A 131 3.11 -16.94 -10.10
C PRO A 131 2.68 -18.34 -9.65
N LYS A 132 2.91 -18.67 -8.37
CA LYS A 132 2.58 -19.96 -7.76
C LYS A 132 2.07 -19.75 -6.34
N PRO A 133 1.26 -20.68 -5.79
CA PRO A 133 0.91 -20.68 -4.37
C PRO A 133 2.18 -20.66 -3.50
N LEU A 134 2.10 -19.94 -2.39
CA LEU A 134 3.16 -19.85 -1.39
C LEU A 134 2.76 -20.61 -0.13
N THR A 135 3.76 -21.12 0.57
CA THR A 135 3.56 -21.63 1.93
C THR A 135 3.48 -20.44 2.88
N LEU A 136 2.33 -20.25 3.50
CA LEU A 136 2.09 -19.23 4.52
C LEU A 136 1.82 -19.91 5.87
N LEU A 137 1.80 -19.13 6.92
CA LEU A 137 1.43 -19.55 8.27
C LEU A 137 -0.01 -19.11 8.54
N ASP A 138 -0.87 -20.03 8.93
CA ASP A 138 -2.25 -19.76 9.34
C ASP A 138 -2.29 -19.29 10.81
N ALA A 139 -2.95 -18.18 11.07
CA ALA A 139 -3.05 -17.59 12.41
C ALA A 139 -4.02 -18.33 13.34
N GLY A 140 -4.65 -19.39 12.87
CA GLY A 140 -5.53 -20.25 13.66
C GLY A 140 -6.99 -19.81 13.71
N ASP A 141 -7.78 -20.63 14.42
CA ASP A 141 -9.22 -20.50 14.41
C ASP A 141 -9.74 -19.30 15.21
N GLU A 142 -9.01 -18.86 16.24
CA GLU A 142 -9.35 -17.67 17.01
C GLU A 142 -9.31 -16.42 16.10
N ALA A 143 -8.23 -16.26 15.31
CA ALA A 143 -8.09 -15.16 14.36
C ALA A 143 -9.16 -15.24 13.25
N ALA A 144 -9.47 -16.43 12.77
CA ALA A 144 -10.50 -16.66 11.77
C ALA A 144 -11.88 -16.27 12.29
N ALA A 145 -12.27 -16.74 13.47
CA ALA A 145 -13.55 -16.42 14.09
C ALA A 145 -13.69 -14.91 14.36
N TRP A 146 -12.63 -14.28 14.84
CA TRP A 146 -12.62 -12.83 15.06
C TRP A 146 -12.80 -12.05 13.75
N LEU A 147 -12.06 -12.42 12.70
CA LEU A 147 -12.16 -11.79 11.39
C LEU A 147 -13.54 -12.00 10.76
N GLU A 148 -14.09 -13.19 10.85
CA GLU A 148 -15.43 -13.49 10.35
C GLU A 148 -16.48 -12.63 11.06
N ALA A 149 -16.41 -12.49 12.38
CA ALA A 149 -17.29 -11.63 13.15
C ALA A 149 -17.14 -10.15 12.77
N ALA A 150 -15.91 -9.66 12.63
CA ALA A 150 -15.62 -8.27 12.30
C ALA A 150 -16.00 -7.88 10.87
N THR A 151 -15.78 -8.78 9.92
CA THR A 151 -15.93 -8.51 8.48
C THR A 151 -17.21 -9.08 7.88
N GLN A 152 -17.84 -10.04 8.54
CA GLN A 152 -18.97 -10.80 8.00
C GLN A 152 -18.61 -11.52 6.67
N ILE A 153 -17.36 -11.93 6.52
CA ILE A 153 -16.88 -12.73 5.38
C ILE A 153 -16.78 -14.19 5.83
N PRO A 154 -17.64 -15.08 5.33
CA PRO A 154 -17.66 -16.46 5.80
C PRO A 154 -16.36 -17.20 5.51
N GLY A 155 -15.83 -17.90 6.51
CA GLY A 155 -14.65 -18.74 6.38
C GLY A 155 -13.35 -17.98 6.07
N VAL A 156 -13.30 -16.68 6.35
CA VAL A 156 -12.09 -15.88 6.21
C VAL A 156 -11.02 -16.35 7.20
N ARG A 157 -9.76 -16.42 6.74
CA ARG A 157 -8.60 -16.77 7.56
C ARG A 157 -7.52 -15.72 7.45
N LEU A 158 -6.74 -15.54 8.49
CA LEU A 158 -5.54 -14.71 8.48
C LEU A 158 -4.33 -15.61 8.21
N THR A 159 -3.56 -15.28 7.18
CA THR A 159 -2.33 -15.98 6.85
C THR A 159 -1.16 -15.01 6.75
N GLY A 160 0.02 -15.43 7.20
CA GLY A 160 1.22 -14.59 7.24
C GLY A 160 2.42 -15.23 6.58
N LEU A 161 3.36 -14.41 6.14
CA LEU A 161 4.64 -14.86 5.62
C LEU A 161 5.50 -15.44 6.76
N PRO A 162 6.09 -16.63 6.58
CA PRO A 162 7.09 -17.13 7.50
C PRO A 162 8.27 -16.15 7.63
N ARG A 163 8.93 -16.12 8.78
CA ARG A 163 10.11 -15.26 9.01
C ARG A 163 11.27 -15.64 8.08
N ASP A 164 11.40 -16.93 7.77
CA ASP A 164 12.41 -17.52 6.90
C ASP A 164 12.05 -17.47 5.40
N SER A 165 10.96 -16.78 5.04
CA SER A 165 10.56 -16.63 3.63
C SER A 165 11.62 -15.86 2.84
N ASP A 166 12.02 -16.39 1.70
CA ASP A 166 12.94 -15.78 0.73
C ASP A 166 12.26 -14.84 -0.26
N ARG A 167 10.94 -14.59 -0.08
CA ARG A 167 10.19 -13.71 -0.95
C ARG A 167 10.75 -12.29 -0.94
N VAL A 168 11.21 -11.83 -2.10
CA VAL A 168 11.63 -10.45 -2.35
C VAL A 168 10.58 -9.72 -3.20
N VAL A 169 10.53 -8.41 -3.09
CA VAL A 169 9.73 -7.58 -4.01
C VAL A 169 10.50 -7.49 -5.32
N VAL A 170 9.93 -8.07 -6.37
CA VAL A 170 10.46 -7.88 -7.72
C VAL A 170 9.93 -6.54 -8.23
N VAL A 171 10.81 -5.55 -8.30
CA VAL A 171 10.52 -4.31 -9.00
C VAL A 171 10.77 -4.57 -10.48
N ASN A 172 9.71 -4.54 -11.29
CA ASN A 172 9.87 -4.58 -12.74
C ASN A 172 10.61 -3.31 -13.16
N GLN A 173 11.87 -3.46 -13.55
CA GLN A 173 12.70 -2.36 -14.10
C GLN A 173 12.35 -2.02 -15.55
N ASP A 174 11.41 -2.72 -16.18
CA ASP A 174 11.11 -2.63 -17.62
C ASP A 174 9.93 -1.71 -17.94
N GLN A 175 9.65 -0.69 -17.13
CA GLN A 175 8.72 0.39 -17.48
C GLN A 175 9.48 1.72 -17.56
N GLY A 176 10.46 1.77 -18.45
CA GLY A 176 11.13 2.98 -18.91
C GLY A 176 10.64 3.40 -20.28
#